data_ac6123e92eabce4c741a52ef8b64e68e
#
_entry.id   ac6123e92eabce4c741a52ef8b64e68e
#
_cell.length_a   1.000
_cell.length_b   1.000
_cell.length_c   1.000
_cell.angle_alpha   90.00
_cell.angle_beta   90.00
_cell.angle_gamma   90.00
#
_symmetry.space_group_name_H-M   'P 1'
#
loop_
_entity.id
_entity.type
_entity.pdbx_description
1 polymer ?
#
loop_
_entity_poly.entity_id
_entity_poly.type
_entity_poly.pdbx_seq_one_letter_code
_entity_poly.pdbx_strand_id
1 'polypeptide(L)'
;MARTEIVGLPELLARCAAGDRAALTEMFHRHRATVFGVARVLRLPPEDVEDLAQTTFGAFADYAHRIRNADALPTWFARTARHEGLRILRLRGREVLTDTVPEGSYDDPVDDELADRARSLRRAVDGLPGRDRELVVFMLTRPDASYREISEAIGMPVGSIGPIRGRAFGRLRELLAAEGINGALLDS
;
A
#
# COMPACT_ATOMS: atom_id res chain seq x y z
N MET A 1 27.25 -23.58 -5.98
CA MET A 1 26.31 -22.44 -5.99
C MET A 1 24.99 -22.93 -5.44
N ALA A 2 24.65 -22.59 -4.21
CA ALA A 2 23.42 -23.03 -3.57
C ALA A 2 22.22 -22.34 -4.25
N ARG A 3 21.32 -23.14 -4.78
CA ARG A 3 19.99 -22.70 -5.23
C ARG A 3 19.28 -22.13 -4.01
N THR A 4 19.13 -20.83 -3.93
CA THR A 4 18.25 -20.21 -2.91
C THR A 4 16.84 -20.67 -3.26
N GLU A 5 16.32 -21.69 -2.57
CA GLU A 5 14.92 -22.06 -2.66
C GLU A 5 14.12 -20.84 -2.22
N ILE A 6 13.26 -20.36 -3.12
CA ILE A 6 12.34 -19.25 -2.82
C ILE A 6 11.31 -19.82 -1.85
N VAL A 7 11.55 -19.63 -0.57
CA VAL A 7 10.61 -20.02 0.49
C VAL A 7 9.26 -19.35 0.23
N GLY A 8 8.19 -20.14 0.21
CA GLY A 8 6.83 -19.63 0.01
C GLY A 8 6.42 -18.66 1.11
N LEU A 9 5.54 -17.71 0.78
CA LEU A 9 5.09 -16.69 1.72
C LEU A 9 4.45 -17.27 3.00
N PRO A 10 3.62 -18.35 2.94
CA PRO A 10 3.07 -18.99 4.14
C PRO A 10 4.13 -19.59 5.07
N GLU A 11 5.14 -20.26 4.51
CA GLU A 11 6.24 -20.82 5.29
C GLU A 11 7.10 -19.74 5.91
N LEU A 12 7.40 -18.68 5.14
CA LEU A 12 8.14 -17.53 5.64
C LEU A 12 7.40 -16.86 6.80
N LEU A 13 6.08 -16.70 6.70
CA LEU A 13 5.23 -16.15 7.77
C LEU A 13 5.28 -17.02 9.03
N ALA A 14 5.20 -18.35 8.88
CA ALA A 14 5.29 -19.29 10.00
C ALA A 14 6.64 -19.17 10.74
N ARG A 15 7.74 -19.04 10.00
CA ARG A 15 9.07 -18.82 10.57
C ARG A 15 9.18 -17.47 11.28
N CYS A 16 8.63 -16.41 10.69
CA CYS A 16 8.56 -15.09 11.35
C CYS A 16 7.78 -15.18 12.67
N ALA A 17 6.64 -15.89 12.68
CA ALA A 17 5.83 -16.08 13.86
C ALA A 17 6.55 -16.88 14.97
N ALA A 18 7.52 -17.73 14.60
CA ALA A 18 8.40 -18.44 15.51
C ALA A 18 9.63 -17.62 15.97
N GLY A 19 9.75 -16.34 15.53
CA GLY A 19 10.85 -15.45 15.92
C GLY A 19 12.15 -15.66 15.15
N ASP A 20 12.11 -16.34 13.98
CA ASP A 20 13.28 -16.54 13.13
C ASP A 20 13.75 -15.20 12.53
N ARG A 21 14.92 -14.73 12.98
CA ARG A 21 15.50 -13.46 12.54
C ARG A 21 15.81 -13.42 11.04
N ALA A 22 16.25 -14.53 10.45
CA ALA A 22 16.53 -14.60 9.03
C ALA A 22 15.24 -14.49 8.21
N ALA A 23 14.16 -15.11 8.68
CA ALA A 23 12.84 -14.99 8.08
C ALA A 23 12.28 -13.55 8.19
N LEU A 24 12.49 -12.88 9.33
CA LEU A 24 12.10 -11.47 9.49
C LEU A 24 12.87 -10.55 8.54
N THR A 25 14.18 -10.79 8.35
CA THR A 25 14.99 -10.04 7.38
C THR A 25 14.51 -10.26 5.95
N GLU A 26 14.21 -11.49 5.58
CA GLU A 26 13.66 -11.81 4.26
C GLU A 26 12.28 -11.16 4.04
N MET A 27 11.42 -11.16 5.05
CA MET A 27 10.13 -10.49 5.00
C MET A 27 10.28 -8.98 4.81
N PHE A 28 11.28 -8.36 5.48
CA PHE A 28 11.63 -6.96 5.25
C PHE A 28 12.00 -6.73 3.78
N HIS A 29 12.91 -7.52 3.21
CA HIS A 29 13.32 -7.35 1.82
C HIS A 29 12.18 -7.48 0.83
N ARG A 30 11.23 -8.40 1.07
CA ARG A 30 10.06 -8.61 0.20
C ARG A 30 9.05 -7.47 0.24
N HIS A 31 8.88 -6.83 1.39
CA HIS A 31 7.82 -5.83 1.59
C HIS A 31 8.32 -4.40 1.77
N ARG A 32 9.65 -4.17 1.80
CA ARG A 32 10.21 -2.81 1.95
C ARG A 32 9.70 -1.86 0.86
N ALA A 33 9.58 -2.33 -0.37
CA ALA A 33 9.10 -1.53 -1.50
C ALA A 33 7.67 -1.02 -1.25
N THR A 34 6.80 -1.83 -0.66
CA THR A 34 5.44 -1.42 -0.27
C THR A 34 5.48 -0.31 0.77
N VAL A 35 6.29 -0.46 1.82
CA VAL A 35 6.39 0.51 2.91
C VAL A 35 6.98 1.84 2.42
N PHE A 36 8.08 1.79 1.65
CA PHE A 36 8.69 2.99 1.06
C PHE A 36 7.80 3.66 0.01
N GLY A 37 7.02 2.87 -0.73
CA GLY A 37 6.00 3.38 -1.63
C GLY A 37 4.94 4.22 -0.91
N VAL A 38 4.50 3.77 0.27
CA VAL A 38 3.58 4.55 1.12
C VAL A 38 4.24 5.83 1.62
N ALA A 39 5.49 5.77 2.10
CA ALA A 39 6.23 6.95 2.54
C ALA A 39 6.30 8.02 1.44
N ARG A 40 6.56 7.59 0.21
CA ARG A 40 6.60 8.47 -0.95
C ARG A 40 5.24 9.10 -1.26
N VAL A 41 4.16 8.31 -1.23
CA VAL A 41 2.79 8.82 -1.44
C VAL A 41 2.42 9.85 -0.39
N LEU A 42 2.81 9.63 0.86
CA LEU A 42 2.58 10.55 1.98
C LEU A 42 3.57 11.70 2.03
N ARG A 43 4.61 11.72 1.18
CA ARG A 43 5.69 12.73 1.15
C ARG A 43 6.38 12.89 2.50
N LEU A 44 6.66 11.79 3.13
CA LEU A 44 7.43 11.83 4.36
C LEU A 44 8.85 12.31 4.06
N PRO A 45 9.40 13.21 4.87
CA PRO A 45 10.80 13.59 4.75
C PRO A 45 11.72 12.39 5.05
N PRO A 46 12.95 12.35 4.50
CA PRO A 46 13.85 11.20 4.61
C PRO A 46 14.03 10.67 6.03
N GLU A 47 14.13 11.55 7.02
CA GLU A 47 14.27 11.19 8.43
C GLU A 47 13.07 10.41 8.97
N ASP A 48 11.86 10.63 8.45
CA ASP A 48 10.65 9.94 8.87
C ASP A 48 10.44 8.61 8.13
N VAL A 49 11.08 8.42 6.98
CA VAL A 49 10.97 7.19 6.20
C VAL A 49 11.57 6.00 6.95
N GLU A 50 12.71 6.20 7.61
CA GLU A 50 13.34 5.17 8.43
C GLU A 50 12.47 4.83 9.65
N ASP A 51 11.93 5.85 10.33
CA ASP A 51 11.03 5.66 11.47
C ASP A 51 9.76 4.90 11.06
N LEU A 52 9.19 5.26 9.90
CA LEU A 52 8.06 4.54 9.33
C LEU A 52 8.38 3.07 9.10
N ALA A 53 9.52 2.79 8.46
CA ALA A 53 9.95 1.43 8.16
C ALA A 53 10.17 0.64 9.46
N GLN A 54 10.92 1.18 10.40
CA GLN A 54 11.20 0.56 11.68
C GLN A 54 9.92 0.24 12.44
N THR A 55 8.98 1.21 12.54
CA THR A 55 7.72 1.02 13.25
C THR A 55 6.85 -0.02 12.56
N THR A 56 6.74 0.02 11.22
CA THR A 56 5.92 -0.92 10.45
C THR A 56 6.43 -2.36 10.58
N PHE A 57 7.75 -2.57 10.43
CA PHE A 57 8.33 -3.92 10.53
C PHE A 57 8.43 -4.39 11.98
N GLY A 58 8.60 -3.50 12.95
CA GLY A 58 8.47 -3.81 14.38
C GLY A 58 7.07 -4.32 14.70
N ALA A 59 6.04 -3.60 14.28
CA ALA A 59 4.65 -4.03 14.43
C ALA A 59 4.38 -5.38 13.75
N PHE A 60 5.00 -5.65 12.59
CA PHE A 60 4.90 -6.95 11.94
C PHE A 60 5.53 -8.05 12.81
N ALA A 61 6.73 -7.85 13.33
CA ALA A 61 7.41 -8.84 14.15
C ALA A 61 6.57 -9.23 15.38
N ASP A 62 5.93 -8.24 16.01
CA ASP A 62 5.06 -8.46 17.17
C ASP A 62 3.73 -9.15 16.79
N TYR A 63 3.23 -8.92 15.57
CA TYR A 63 1.90 -9.36 15.14
C TYR A 63 1.92 -10.60 14.25
N ALA A 64 3.08 -11.05 13.77
CA ALA A 64 3.22 -12.15 12.80
C ALA A 64 2.48 -13.43 13.25
N HIS A 65 2.50 -13.74 14.54
CA HIS A 65 1.83 -14.91 15.12
C HIS A 65 0.29 -14.87 15.05
N ARG A 66 -0.31 -13.70 14.78
CA ARG A 66 -1.76 -13.52 14.63
C ARG A 66 -2.23 -13.52 13.18
N ILE A 67 -1.32 -13.32 12.23
CA ILE A 67 -1.65 -13.31 10.80
C ILE A 67 -1.83 -14.73 10.33
N ARG A 68 -3.04 -15.07 9.87
CA ARG A 68 -3.38 -16.43 9.41
C ARG A 68 -3.32 -16.59 7.91
N ASN A 69 -3.48 -15.49 7.16
CA ASN A 69 -3.45 -15.50 5.71
C ASN A 69 -2.22 -14.73 5.20
N ALA A 70 -1.28 -15.47 4.61
CA ALA A 70 -0.06 -14.89 4.07
C ALA A 70 -0.32 -14.00 2.84
N ASP A 71 -1.39 -14.26 2.06
CA ASP A 71 -1.74 -13.47 0.89
C ASP A 71 -2.21 -12.05 1.26
N ALA A 72 -2.66 -11.86 2.52
CA ALA A 72 -3.03 -10.55 3.03
C ALA A 72 -1.83 -9.67 3.45
N LEU A 73 -0.59 -10.21 3.45
CA LEU A 73 0.59 -9.47 3.92
C LEU A 73 0.87 -8.17 3.15
N PRO A 74 0.80 -8.14 1.81
CA PRO A 74 1.03 -6.88 1.08
C PRO A 74 0.06 -5.77 1.53
N THR A 75 -1.22 -6.11 1.65
CA THR A 75 -2.27 -5.19 2.10
C THR A 75 -2.05 -4.79 3.56
N TRP A 76 -1.67 -5.74 4.42
CA TRP A 76 -1.37 -5.47 5.82
C TRP A 76 -0.21 -4.47 5.97
N PHE A 77 0.90 -4.68 5.23
CA PHE A 77 2.05 -3.77 5.24
C PHE A 77 1.67 -2.37 4.73
N ALA A 78 0.95 -2.30 3.61
CA ALA A 78 0.51 -1.02 3.05
C ALA A 78 -0.39 -0.25 4.02
N ARG A 79 -1.34 -0.93 4.66
CA ARG A 79 -2.27 -0.35 5.63
C ARG A 79 -1.55 0.11 6.90
N THR A 80 -0.69 -0.72 7.46
CA THR A 80 0.07 -0.40 8.68
C THR A 80 1.01 0.77 8.44
N ALA A 81 1.79 0.73 7.35
CA ALA A 81 2.68 1.83 6.97
C ALA A 81 1.90 3.14 6.77
N ARG A 82 0.73 3.08 6.11
CA ARG A 82 -0.09 4.27 5.92
C ARG A 82 -0.59 4.85 7.24
N HIS A 83 -1.10 4.00 8.13
CA HIS A 83 -1.57 4.44 9.46
C HIS A 83 -0.44 5.13 10.23
N GLU A 84 0.73 4.52 10.29
CA GLU A 84 1.90 5.09 10.96
C GLU A 84 2.41 6.36 10.29
N GLY A 85 2.47 6.40 8.96
CA GLY A 85 2.88 7.60 8.22
C GLY A 85 1.93 8.79 8.46
N LEU A 86 0.62 8.56 8.50
CA LEU A 86 -0.35 9.59 8.86
C LEU A 86 -0.23 10.02 10.33
N ARG A 87 0.17 9.11 11.23
CA ARG A 87 0.46 9.44 12.63
C ARG A 87 1.68 10.37 12.73
N ILE A 88 2.75 10.05 12.00
CA ILE A 88 3.97 10.88 11.93
C ILE A 88 3.62 12.29 11.43
N LEU A 89 2.86 12.40 10.32
CA LEU A 89 2.46 13.70 9.77
C LEU A 89 1.62 14.52 10.74
N ARG A 90 0.69 13.89 11.47
CA ARG A 90 -0.12 14.57 12.50
C ARG A 90 0.74 15.11 13.64
N LEU A 91 1.71 14.33 14.11
CA LEU A 91 2.61 14.76 15.19
C LEU A 91 3.50 15.93 14.77
N ARG A 92 3.82 16.05 13.47
CA ARG A 92 4.55 17.20 12.94
C ARG A 92 3.69 18.44 12.68
N GLY A 93 2.40 18.40 12.99
CA GLY A 93 1.48 19.52 12.77
C GLY A 93 1.24 19.85 11.30
N ARG A 94 1.50 18.90 10.40
CA ARG A 94 1.22 19.07 8.98
C ARG A 94 -0.19 18.58 8.67
N GLU A 95 -1.07 19.52 8.29
CA GLU A 95 -2.30 19.15 7.62
C GLU A 95 -1.95 18.42 6.33
N VAL A 96 -2.50 17.22 6.17
CA VAL A 96 -2.41 16.49 4.90
C VAL A 96 -3.34 17.22 3.93
N LEU A 97 -2.82 18.18 3.22
CA LEU A 97 -3.53 18.84 2.13
C LEU A 97 -3.81 17.81 1.04
N THR A 98 -5.09 17.55 0.83
CA THR A 98 -5.60 16.48 -0.03
C THR A 98 -5.57 16.84 -1.52
N ASP A 99 -5.03 18.00 -1.89
CA ASP A 99 -4.99 18.46 -3.28
C ASP A 99 -3.58 18.51 -3.82
N THR A 100 -3.41 17.83 -4.94
CA THR A 100 -2.21 17.69 -5.77
C THR A 100 -1.17 16.67 -5.28
N VAL A 101 -0.97 15.61 -6.09
CA VAL A 101 0.22 14.77 -6.07
C VAL A 101 1.39 15.60 -6.62
N PRO A 102 2.34 16.08 -5.84
CA PRO A 102 3.48 16.79 -6.37
C PRO A 102 4.52 15.84 -6.93
N GLU A 103 5.09 16.20 -8.04
CA GLU A 103 6.33 15.65 -8.55
C GLU A 103 7.48 16.05 -7.60
N GLY A 104 7.83 15.13 -6.71
CA GLY A 104 9.04 15.23 -5.88
C GLY A 104 10.02 14.18 -6.35
N SER A 105 11.12 14.61 -6.97
CA SER A 105 12.26 13.75 -7.25
C SER A 105 12.94 13.39 -5.94
N TYR A 106 12.87 12.13 -5.57
CA TYR A 106 13.78 11.52 -4.62
C TYR A 106 14.86 10.83 -5.45
N ASP A 107 16.09 11.36 -5.38
CA ASP A 107 17.31 10.75 -5.94
C ASP A 107 17.82 9.61 -5.03
N ASP A 108 16.99 8.61 -4.79
CA ASP A 108 17.47 7.31 -4.34
C ASP A 108 17.46 6.37 -5.54
N PRO A 109 18.40 5.44 -5.70
CA PRO A 109 18.36 4.46 -6.77
C PRO A 109 17.14 3.57 -6.56
N VAL A 110 16.00 4.09 -6.97
CA VAL A 110 14.74 3.38 -7.00
C VAL A 110 14.90 2.32 -8.06
N ASP A 111 14.72 1.08 -7.66
CA ASP A 111 14.47 -0.03 -8.56
C ASP A 111 13.57 0.49 -9.69
N ASP A 112 14.10 0.61 -10.91
CA ASP A 112 13.39 1.16 -12.08
C ASP A 112 12.04 0.46 -12.28
N GLU A 113 11.95 -0.81 -11.89
CA GLU A 113 10.73 -1.61 -11.92
C GLU A 113 9.64 -1.06 -10.95
N LEU A 114 10.03 -0.55 -9.78
CA LEU A 114 9.07 0.02 -8.82
C LEU A 114 8.55 1.39 -9.29
N ALA A 115 9.43 2.19 -9.90
CA ALA A 115 9.04 3.47 -10.49
C ALA A 115 8.11 3.26 -11.70
N ASP A 116 8.37 2.24 -12.51
CA ASP A 116 7.51 1.86 -13.64
C ASP A 116 6.14 1.38 -13.17
N ARG A 117 6.09 0.53 -12.14
CA ARG A 117 4.83 0.07 -11.54
C ARG A 117 4.02 1.23 -10.96
N ALA A 118 4.67 2.19 -10.31
CA ALA A 118 4.00 3.37 -9.78
C ALA A 118 3.44 4.27 -10.89
N ARG A 119 4.18 4.43 -12.00
CA ARG A 119 3.71 5.13 -13.19
C ARG A 119 2.51 4.44 -13.84
N SER A 120 2.56 3.13 -13.99
CA SER A 120 1.46 2.34 -14.55
C SER A 120 0.21 2.39 -13.68
N LEU A 121 0.35 2.30 -12.35
CA LEU A 121 -0.77 2.45 -11.42
C LEU A 121 -1.42 3.84 -11.56
N ARG A 122 -0.60 4.89 -11.66
CA ARG A 122 -1.11 6.26 -11.84
C ARG A 122 -1.90 6.38 -13.14
N ARG A 123 -1.33 5.90 -14.28
CA ARG A 123 -2.04 5.89 -15.57
C ARG A 123 -3.35 5.12 -15.51
N ALA A 124 -3.35 3.96 -14.86
CA ALA A 124 -4.56 3.15 -14.71
C ALA A 124 -5.64 3.88 -13.88
N VAL A 125 -5.28 4.54 -12.79
CA VAL A 125 -6.19 5.36 -11.98
C VAL A 125 -6.70 6.56 -12.79
N ASP A 126 -5.84 7.22 -13.57
CA ASP A 126 -6.21 8.35 -14.42
C ASP A 126 -7.14 7.94 -15.57
N GLY A 127 -7.07 6.70 -16.02
CA GLY A 127 -7.96 6.10 -17.03
C GLY A 127 -9.36 5.73 -16.50
N LEU A 128 -9.60 5.81 -15.20
CA LEU A 128 -10.92 5.54 -14.64
C LEU A 128 -11.91 6.68 -14.94
N PRO A 129 -13.23 6.36 -15.16
CA PRO A 129 -14.28 7.38 -15.21
C PRO A 129 -14.30 8.24 -13.94
N GLY A 130 -14.64 9.53 -14.08
CA GLY A 130 -14.49 10.52 -13.01
C GLY A 130 -14.98 10.09 -11.63
N ARG A 131 -16.21 9.55 -11.51
CA ARG A 131 -16.75 9.07 -10.21
C ARG A 131 -16.05 7.81 -9.68
N ASP A 132 -15.66 6.89 -10.56
CA ASP A 132 -14.93 5.70 -10.19
C ASP A 132 -13.53 6.09 -9.69
N ARG A 133 -12.87 7.02 -10.40
CA ARG A 133 -11.57 7.58 -10.03
C ARG A 133 -11.63 8.28 -8.67
N GLU A 134 -12.63 9.16 -8.46
CA GLU A 134 -12.80 9.88 -7.21
C GLU A 134 -12.94 8.91 -6.02
N LEU A 135 -13.77 7.88 -6.17
CA LEU A 135 -13.94 6.84 -5.15
C LEU A 135 -12.62 6.07 -4.90
N VAL A 136 -11.94 5.63 -5.95
CA VAL A 136 -10.68 4.87 -5.84
C VAL A 136 -9.61 5.73 -5.19
N VAL A 137 -9.41 6.98 -5.62
CA VAL A 137 -8.46 7.91 -5.03
C VAL A 137 -8.79 8.14 -3.55
N PHE A 138 -10.06 8.39 -3.21
CA PHE A 138 -10.47 8.57 -1.82
C PHE A 138 -10.16 7.33 -0.97
N MET A 139 -10.46 6.12 -1.46
CA MET A 139 -10.17 4.86 -0.76
C MET A 139 -8.68 4.58 -0.65
N LEU A 140 -7.89 4.92 -1.66
CA LEU A 140 -6.43 4.82 -1.60
C LEU A 140 -5.83 5.81 -0.58
N THR A 141 -6.43 7.00 -0.49
CA THR A 141 -5.98 8.03 0.47
C THR A 141 -6.54 7.84 1.87
N ARG A 142 -7.67 7.16 2.04
CA ARG A 142 -8.32 6.87 3.33
C ARG A 142 -8.87 5.43 3.36
N PRO A 143 -8.02 4.41 3.45
CA PRO A 143 -8.46 3.01 3.38
C PRO A 143 -9.32 2.58 4.57
N ASP A 144 -9.24 3.29 5.70
CA ASP A 144 -10.02 3.00 6.90
C ASP A 144 -11.34 3.79 6.97
N ALA A 145 -11.66 4.60 5.94
CA ALA A 145 -12.88 5.37 5.91
C ALA A 145 -14.10 4.46 5.80
N SER A 146 -15.08 4.69 6.68
CA SER A 146 -16.38 4.04 6.58
C SER A 146 -17.14 4.52 5.34
N TYR A 147 -18.08 3.73 4.86
CA TYR A 147 -18.95 4.13 3.75
C TYR A 147 -19.72 5.42 4.02
N ARG A 148 -19.97 5.73 5.28
CA ARG A 148 -20.60 6.99 5.67
C ARG A 148 -19.67 8.18 5.45
N GLU A 149 -18.40 8.08 5.88
CA GLU A 149 -17.39 9.11 5.64
C GLU A 149 -17.12 9.30 4.15
N ILE A 150 -17.06 8.20 3.37
CA ILE A 150 -16.96 8.27 1.91
C ILE A 150 -18.16 9.02 1.33
N SER A 151 -19.37 8.67 1.75
CA SER A 151 -20.62 9.31 1.30
C SER A 151 -20.62 10.82 1.56
N GLU A 152 -20.20 11.23 2.75
CA GLU A 152 -20.12 12.63 3.16
C GLU A 152 -19.04 13.40 2.38
N ALA A 153 -17.88 12.77 2.12
CA ALA A 153 -16.74 13.43 1.48
C ALA A 153 -16.92 13.62 -0.04
N ILE A 154 -17.45 12.60 -0.74
CA ILE A 154 -17.56 12.62 -2.21
C ILE A 154 -19.00 12.77 -2.72
N GLY A 155 -19.97 12.98 -1.82
CA GLY A 155 -21.39 13.20 -2.19
C GLY A 155 -22.04 11.99 -2.86
N MET A 156 -21.65 10.76 -2.50
CA MET A 156 -22.14 9.51 -3.09
C MET A 156 -23.07 8.80 -2.10
N PRO A 157 -24.29 8.37 -2.50
CA PRO A 157 -25.17 7.61 -1.60
C PRO A 157 -24.47 6.36 -1.07
N VAL A 158 -24.57 6.10 0.25
CA VAL A 158 -23.94 4.96 0.92
C VAL A 158 -24.20 3.63 0.20
N GLY A 159 -25.46 3.39 -0.20
CA GLY A 159 -25.86 2.18 -0.92
C GLY A 159 -25.23 2.02 -2.31
N SER A 160 -24.73 3.11 -2.91
CA SER A 160 -24.08 3.08 -4.24
C SER A 160 -22.58 2.79 -4.16
N ILE A 161 -21.96 2.99 -2.99
CA ILE A 161 -20.50 2.87 -2.83
C ILE A 161 -20.03 1.45 -3.13
N GLY A 162 -20.67 0.42 -2.54
CA GLY A 162 -20.31 -0.97 -2.77
C GLY A 162 -20.32 -1.39 -4.25
N PRO A 163 -21.44 -1.22 -4.96
CA PRO A 163 -21.51 -1.52 -6.40
C PRO A 163 -20.53 -0.72 -7.25
N ILE A 164 -20.34 0.57 -6.98
CA ILE A 164 -19.39 1.42 -7.72
C ILE A 164 -17.95 0.98 -7.43
N ARG A 165 -17.62 0.73 -6.16
CA ARG A 165 -16.32 0.17 -5.75
C ARG A 165 -15.99 -1.09 -6.55
N GLY A 166 -16.91 -2.07 -6.57
CA GLY A 166 -16.69 -3.33 -7.30
C GLY A 166 -16.36 -3.11 -8.77
N ARG A 167 -17.11 -2.24 -9.46
CA ARG A 167 -16.86 -1.89 -10.86
C ARG A 167 -15.56 -1.12 -11.05
N ALA A 168 -15.26 -0.14 -10.20
CA ALA A 168 -14.07 0.69 -10.29
C ALA A 168 -12.79 -0.15 -10.12
N PHE A 169 -12.76 -1.03 -9.13
CA PHE A 169 -11.63 -1.96 -8.94
C PHE A 169 -11.53 -3.02 -10.04
N GLY A 170 -12.67 -3.48 -10.60
CA GLY A 170 -12.68 -4.33 -11.79
C GLY A 170 -12.00 -3.66 -12.99
N ARG A 171 -12.40 -2.44 -13.31
CA ARG A 171 -11.78 -1.64 -14.39
C ARG A 171 -10.30 -1.32 -14.12
N LEU A 172 -9.96 -0.99 -12.88
CA LEU A 172 -8.58 -0.74 -12.50
C LEU A 172 -7.70 -1.98 -12.75
N ARG A 173 -8.21 -3.17 -12.41
CA ARG A 173 -7.53 -4.45 -12.68
C ARG A 173 -7.33 -4.69 -14.18
N GLU A 174 -8.33 -4.42 -15.00
CA GLU A 174 -8.23 -4.53 -16.46
C GLU A 174 -7.18 -3.57 -17.03
N LEU A 175 -7.18 -2.30 -16.59
CA LEU A 175 -6.20 -1.31 -17.00
C LEU A 175 -4.76 -1.68 -16.60
N LEU A 176 -4.57 -2.19 -15.37
CA LEU A 176 -3.27 -2.67 -14.90
C LEU A 176 -2.80 -3.92 -15.66
N ALA A 177 -3.70 -4.84 -15.97
CA ALA A 177 -3.38 -6.03 -16.77
C ALA A 177 -2.95 -5.65 -18.21
N ALA A 178 -3.56 -4.62 -18.80
CA ALA A 178 -3.15 -4.08 -20.10
C ALA A 178 -1.75 -3.46 -20.07
N GLU A 179 -1.30 -2.97 -18.92
CA GLU A 179 0.07 -2.46 -18.68
C GLU A 179 1.06 -3.57 -18.29
N GLY A 180 0.64 -4.85 -18.32
CA GLY A 180 1.49 -6.00 -17.95
C GLY A 180 1.65 -6.23 -16.45
N ILE A 181 0.89 -5.53 -15.62
CA ILE A 181 0.90 -5.68 -14.16
C ILE A 181 -0.19 -6.67 -13.76
N ASN A 182 0.19 -7.88 -13.39
CA ASN A 182 -0.73 -8.89 -12.90
C ASN A 182 -1.29 -8.50 -11.53
N GLY A 183 -2.64 -8.43 -11.45
CA GLY A 183 -3.41 -7.83 -10.35
C GLY A 183 -3.46 -8.59 -9.03
N ALA A 184 -2.41 -9.29 -8.61
CA ALA A 184 -2.34 -9.92 -7.28
C ALA A 184 -2.45 -8.92 -6.09
N LEU A 185 -2.46 -7.60 -6.38
CA LEU A 185 -2.54 -6.54 -5.38
C LEU A 185 -3.98 -6.04 -5.11
N LEU A 186 -4.99 -6.53 -5.84
CA LEU A 186 -6.35 -5.98 -5.80
C LEU A 186 -7.42 -6.98 -5.32
N ASP A 187 -7.04 -8.21 -4.97
CA ASP A 187 -7.95 -9.23 -4.50
C ASP A 187 -8.01 -9.28 -2.97
N SER A 188 -8.49 -8.20 -2.35
CA SER A 188 -8.81 -8.19 -0.91
C SER A 188 -9.99 -7.27 -0.62
#